data_0228b113406a9bfd9b9ae450683146bf
#
_entry.id   0228b113406a9bfd9b9ae450683146bf
#
_cell.length_a   1.000
_cell.length_b   1.000
_cell.length_c   1.000
_cell.angle_alpha   90.00
_cell.angle_beta   90.00
_cell.angle_gamma   90.00
#
_symmetry.space_group_name_H-M   'P 1'
#
loop_
_entity.id
_entity.type
_entity.pdbx_description
1 polymer ?
#
loop_
_entity_poly.entity_id
_entity_poly.type
_entity_poly.pdbx_seq_one_letter_code
_entity_poly.pdbx_strand_id
1 'polypeptide(L)' 'MFKDNLRKLRTKKGLSQEKLARLADISLNTLTKIESGFAKKPTIQTVVKLAKALDVSLDELVKER' A
#
# COMPACT_ATOMS: atom_id res chain seq x y z
N MET A 1 -3.56 -5.28 -10.61
CA MET A 1 -2.31 -4.53 -10.48
C MET A 1 -2.08 -4.16 -9.03
N PHE A 2 -0.83 -4.00 -8.67
CA PHE A 2 -0.49 -3.73 -7.27
C PHE A 2 -1.16 -2.46 -6.72
N LYS A 3 -1.10 -1.36 -7.48
CA LYS A 3 -1.65 -0.10 -6.97
C LYS A 3 -3.15 -0.19 -6.75
N ASP A 4 -3.84 -0.89 -7.60
CA ASP A 4 -5.28 -1.04 -7.49
C ASP A 4 -5.63 -1.91 -6.29
N ASN A 5 -4.87 -2.98 -6.10
CA ASN A 5 -5.09 -3.87 -4.98
C ASN A 5 -4.80 -3.17 -3.66
N LEU A 6 -3.73 -2.39 -3.64
CA LEU A 6 -3.38 -1.61 -2.46
C LEU A 6 -4.50 -0.65 -2.08
N ARG A 7 -5.01 0.09 -3.06
CA ARG A 7 -6.09 1.03 -2.79
C ARG A 7 -7.35 0.31 -2.31
N LYS A 8 -7.65 -0.81 -2.96
CA LYS A 8 -8.84 -1.58 -2.57
C LYS A 8 -8.75 -2.05 -1.12
N LEU A 9 -7.60 -2.59 -0.74
CA LEU A 9 -7.42 -3.06 0.63
C LEU A 9 -7.47 -1.90 1.62
N ARG A 10 -6.85 -0.77 1.25
CA ARG A 10 -6.86 0.39 2.12
C ARG A 10 -8.28 0.89 2.37
N THR A 11 -9.05 1.06 1.30
CA THR A 11 -10.42 1.56 1.45
C THR A 11 -11.31 0.55 2.15
N LYS A 12 -11.07 -0.72 1.91
CA LYS A 12 -11.84 -1.77 2.61
C LYS A 12 -11.62 -1.71 4.11
N LYS A 13 -10.42 -1.31 4.53
CA LYS A 13 -10.11 -1.16 5.94
C LYS A 13 -10.54 0.20 6.49
N GLY A 14 -11.10 1.06 5.65
CA GLY A 14 -11.56 2.36 6.08
C GLY A 14 -10.46 3.35 6.35
N LEU A 15 -9.30 3.19 5.72
CA LEU A 15 -8.14 4.03 5.98
C LEU A 15 -7.97 5.07 4.91
N SER A 16 -7.66 6.31 5.34
CA SER A 16 -7.23 7.34 4.41
C SER A 16 -5.78 7.06 4.01
N GLN A 17 -5.32 7.70 2.94
CA GLN A 17 -3.92 7.59 2.55
C GLN A 17 -3.01 8.07 3.68
N GLU A 18 -3.38 9.17 4.31
CA GLU A 18 -2.59 9.73 5.40
C GLU A 18 -2.48 8.75 6.56
N LYS A 19 -3.59 8.13 6.91
CA LYS A 19 -3.60 7.18 8.01
C LYS A 19 -2.75 5.96 7.68
N LEU A 20 -2.89 5.42 6.47
CA LEU A 20 -2.11 4.26 6.09
C LEU A 20 -0.62 4.58 6.05
N ALA A 21 -0.25 5.75 5.52
CA ALA A 21 1.16 6.13 5.47
C ALA A 21 1.75 6.18 6.87
N ARG A 22 0.99 6.72 7.82
CA ARG A 22 1.44 6.79 9.21
C ARG A 22 1.59 5.39 9.81
N LEU A 23 0.61 4.54 9.60
CA LEU A 23 0.67 3.17 10.13
C LEU A 23 1.82 2.37 9.53
N ALA A 24 2.10 2.61 8.25
CA ALA A 24 3.16 1.89 7.56
C ALA A 24 4.53 2.53 7.75
N ASP A 25 4.59 3.68 8.42
CA ASP A 25 5.83 4.40 8.65
C ASP A 25 6.51 4.76 7.35
N ILE A 26 5.73 5.27 6.41
CA ILE A 26 6.25 5.81 5.15
C ILE A 26 5.64 7.20 4.96
N SER A 27 6.25 7.99 4.10
CA SER A 27 5.75 9.33 3.87
C SER A 27 4.46 9.27 3.06
N LEU A 28 3.60 10.25 3.25
CA LEU A 28 2.39 10.37 2.46
C LEU A 28 2.72 10.50 0.98
N ASN A 29 3.78 11.24 0.68
CA ASN A 29 4.22 11.43 -0.69
C ASN A 29 4.57 10.09 -1.34
N THR A 30 5.25 9.23 -0.61
CA THR A 30 5.58 7.89 -1.11
C THR A 30 4.31 7.10 -1.42
N LEU A 31 3.36 7.12 -0.50
CA LEU A 31 2.13 6.36 -0.70
C LEU A 31 1.31 6.89 -1.87
N THR A 32 1.19 8.21 -1.99
CA THR A 32 0.43 8.78 -3.09
C THR A 32 1.06 8.45 -4.43
N LYS A 33 2.38 8.43 -4.51
CA LYS A 33 3.07 8.06 -5.75
C LYS A 33 2.80 6.61 -6.11
N ILE A 34 2.76 5.73 -5.11
CA ILE A 34 2.48 4.32 -5.35
C ILE A 34 1.05 4.15 -5.84
N GLU A 35 0.10 4.77 -5.17
CA GLU A 35 -1.32 4.58 -5.51
C GLU A 35 -1.69 5.23 -6.84
N SER A 36 -0.96 6.26 -7.25
CA SER A 36 -1.21 6.90 -8.53
C SER A 36 -0.59 6.15 -9.70
N GLY A 37 0.29 5.18 -9.40
CA GLY A 37 0.98 4.46 -10.43
C GLY A 37 2.29 5.11 -10.87
N PHE A 38 2.60 6.26 -10.28
CA PHE A 38 3.85 6.95 -10.62
C PHE A 38 5.07 6.14 -10.20
N ALA A 39 5.04 5.60 -8.98
CA ALA A 39 6.08 4.70 -8.50
C ALA A 39 5.63 3.27 -8.77
N LYS A 40 6.11 2.69 -9.85
CA LYS A 40 5.63 1.40 -10.31
C LYS A 40 6.25 0.23 -9.57
N LYS A 41 7.45 0.42 -9.02
CA LYS A 41 8.16 -0.66 -8.36
C LYS A 41 8.63 -0.20 -6.98
N PRO A 42 7.74 -0.22 -6.00
CA PRO A 42 8.15 0.13 -4.64
C PRO A 42 9.15 -0.92 -4.12
N THR A 43 9.98 -0.50 -3.18
CA THR A 43 10.96 -1.43 -2.61
C THR A 43 10.24 -2.51 -1.82
N ILE A 44 10.92 -3.63 -1.65
CA ILE A 44 10.34 -4.72 -0.86
C ILE A 44 10.08 -4.27 0.58
N GLN A 45 10.94 -3.41 1.12
CA GLN A 45 10.72 -2.89 2.47
C GLN A 45 9.40 -2.13 2.56
N THR A 46 9.12 -1.30 1.56
CA THR A 46 7.87 -0.56 1.53
C THR A 46 6.68 -1.49 1.43
N VAL A 47 6.79 -2.51 0.59
CA VAL A 47 5.69 -3.47 0.43
C VAL A 47 5.43 -4.21 1.73
N VAL A 48 6.48 -4.63 2.42
CA VAL A 48 6.34 -5.31 3.70
C VAL A 48 5.67 -4.40 4.73
N LYS A 49 6.08 -3.13 4.78
CA LYS A 49 5.49 -2.19 5.72
C LYS A 49 4.00 -1.99 5.45
N LEU A 50 3.63 -1.91 4.17
CA LEU A 50 2.23 -1.74 3.80
C LEU A 50 1.41 -2.97 4.16
N ALA A 51 1.95 -4.16 3.92
CA ALA A 51 1.24 -5.39 4.24
C ALA A 51 0.99 -5.49 5.74
N LYS A 52 1.98 -5.14 6.55
CA LYS A 52 1.82 -5.17 8.00
C LYS A 52 0.79 -4.14 8.45
N ALA A 53 0.84 -2.95 7.89
CA ALA A 53 -0.09 -1.89 8.27
C ALA A 53 -1.52 -2.27 7.92
N LEU A 54 -1.70 -2.97 6.81
CA LEU A 54 -3.03 -3.41 6.38
C LEU A 54 -3.44 -4.73 7.00
N ASP A 55 -2.53 -5.37 7.72
CA ASP A 55 -2.80 -6.67 8.35
C ASP A 55 -3.19 -7.72 7.31
N VAL A 56 -2.43 -7.76 6.22
CA VAL A 56 -2.64 -8.76 5.17
C VAL A 56 -1.29 -9.40 4.84
N SER A 57 -1.33 -10.55 4.19
CA SER A 57 -0.11 -11.20 3.75
C SER A 57 0.47 -10.48 2.55
N LEU A 58 1.77 -10.70 2.29
CA LEU A 58 2.38 -10.18 1.09
C LEU A 58 1.67 -10.70 -0.16
N ASP A 59 1.32 -11.98 -0.15
CA ASP A 59 0.62 -12.58 -1.27
C ASP A 59 -0.66 -11.82 -1.58
N GLU A 60 -1.42 -11.52 -0.55
CA GLU A 60 -2.68 -10.83 -0.72
C GLU A 60 -2.50 -9.43 -1.27
N LEU A 61 -1.46 -8.76 -0.80
CA LEU A 61 -1.19 -7.39 -1.22
C LEU A 61 -0.72 -7.32 -2.67
N VAL A 62 0.16 -8.25 -3.08
CA VAL A 62 0.75 -8.20 -4.42
C VAL A 62 0.02 -9.07 -5.42
N LYS A 63 -1.02 -9.74 -5.01
CA LYS A 63 -1.77 -10.63 -5.87
C LYS A 63 -2.22 -9.92 -7.15
N GLU A 64 -2.13 -10.61 -8.26
CA GLU A 64 -2.60 -10.13 -9.54
C GLU A 64 -3.55 -11.14 -10.15
N ARG A 65 -4.48 -10.62 -10.96
CA ARG A 65 -5.51 -11.47 -11.54
C ARG A 65 -5.52 -11.39 -13.03
#